data_640445553dc4ff5e7cdd1ae04a78361f
#
_entry.id   640445553dc4ff5e7cdd1ae04a78361f
#
_cell.length_a   1.000
_cell.length_b   1.000
_cell.length_c   1.000
_cell.angle_alpha   90.00
_cell.angle_beta   90.00
_cell.angle_gamma   90.00
#
_symmetry.space_group_name_H-M   'P 1'
#
loop_
_entity.id
_entity.type
_entity.pdbx_description
1 polymer ?
#
loop_
_entity_poly.entity_id
_entity_poly.type
_entity_poly.pdbx_seq_one_letter_code
_entity_poly.pdbx_strand_id
1 'polypeptide(L)'
;MLNRMSVTEYGITNDPTLTFDERGHRKNKVIYGFFAAEADGTKPVSFCPIAEDFIGEGGAFDNPRFPVTGTPASLPGTRADGFEAMGAAQFAKKTLAPGESAEYIFALAINDMLKPSDNEIDIEAESASIQNMAVKYLKGDVFESELAKNKEY
;
A
#
# COMPACT_ATOMS: atom_id res chain seq x y z
N MET A 1 8.67 -10.12 14.50
CA MET A 1 7.48 -9.27 14.22
C MET A 1 6.70 -9.92 13.10
N LEU A 2 5.40 -10.00 13.22
CA LEU A 2 4.52 -10.52 12.18
C LEU A 2 3.88 -9.33 11.45
N ASN A 3 4.07 -9.24 10.15
CA ASN A 3 3.30 -8.33 9.31
C ASN A 3 1.93 -8.96 9.02
N ARG A 4 0.89 -8.17 9.12
CA ARG A 4 -0.47 -8.54 8.71
C ARG A 4 -0.89 -7.57 7.62
N MET A 5 -0.81 -8.04 6.39
CA MET A 5 -1.07 -7.21 5.22
C MET A 5 -2.46 -7.48 4.66
N SER A 6 -3.14 -6.43 4.24
CA SER A 6 -4.41 -6.50 3.53
C SER A 6 -4.34 -5.70 2.25
N VAL A 7 -4.83 -6.27 1.16
CA VAL A 7 -4.98 -5.57 -0.11
C VAL A 7 -6.35 -4.91 -0.14
N THR A 8 -6.37 -3.61 -0.35
CA THR A 8 -7.57 -2.78 -0.45
C THR A 8 -7.81 -2.36 -1.90
N GLU A 9 -8.86 -1.58 -2.15
CA GLU A 9 -9.20 -1.07 -3.49
C GLU A 9 -8.11 -0.17 -4.11
N TYR A 10 -7.35 0.55 -3.28
CA TYR A 10 -6.36 1.52 -3.74
C TYR A 10 -4.93 1.18 -3.32
N GLY A 11 -4.72 0.13 -2.53
CA GLY A 11 -3.39 -0.14 -2.01
C GLY A 11 -3.28 -1.32 -1.08
N ILE A 12 -2.22 -1.27 -0.29
CA ILE A 12 -1.84 -2.31 0.66
C ILE A 12 -1.70 -1.66 2.02
N THR A 13 -2.29 -2.27 3.03
CA THR A 13 -2.11 -1.89 4.43
C THR A 13 -1.28 -2.93 5.14
N ASN A 14 -0.50 -2.52 6.14
CA ASN A 14 0.26 -3.39 7.00
C ASN A 14 0.08 -3.01 8.47
N ASP A 15 -0.33 -3.95 9.27
CA ASP A 15 -0.37 -3.90 10.72
C ASP A 15 0.71 -4.84 11.28
N PRO A 16 1.92 -4.32 11.57
CA PRO A 16 2.96 -5.13 12.18
C PRO A 16 2.63 -5.43 13.65
N THR A 17 2.68 -6.69 14.02
CA THR A 17 2.42 -7.13 15.39
C THR A 17 3.57 -7.96 15.95
N LEU A 18 3.68 -8.04 17.28
CA LEU A 18 4.62 -8.94 17.96
C LEU A 18 4.04 -10.35 17.98
N THR A 19 4.87 -11.34 17.71
CA THR A 19 4.48 -12.77 17.72
C THR A 19 4.70 -13.44 19.06
N PHE A 20 5.38 -12.76 19.97
CA PHE A 20 5.71 -13.28 21.32
C PHE A 20 5.76 -12.12 22.32
N ASP A 21 5.47 -12.46 23.57
CA ASP A 21 5.52 -11.51 24.68
C ASP A 21 6.98 -11.41 25.18
N GLU A 22 7.67 -10.37 24.71
CA GLU A 22 8.95 -9.97 25.29
C GLU A 22 8.73 -8.88 26.34
N ARG A 23 9.30 -9.08 27.52
CA ARG A 23 9.21 -8.11 28.61
C ARG A 23 9.75 -6.74 28.15
N GLY A 24 8.89 -5.72 28.26
CA GLY A 24 9.22 -4.33 27.91
C GLY A 24 8.85 -3.92 26.49
N HIS A 25 8.40 -4.81 25.62
CA HIS A 25 7.86 -4.43 24.32
C HIS A 25 6.45 -3.87 24.48
N ARG A 26 6.22 -2.74 23.82
CA ARG A 26 4.88 -2.16 23.71
C ARG A 26 4.17 -2.75 22.49
N LYS A 27 2.87 -2.98 22.62
CA LYS A 27 2.01 -3.35 21.50
C LYS A 27 2.10 -2.27 20.42
N ASN A 28 2.12 -2.68 19.15
CA ASN A 28 2.03 -1.75 18.03
C ASN A 28 0.66 -1.05 18.09
N LYS A 29 0.65 0.24 17.78
CA LYS A 29 -0.54 1.10 17.79
C LYS A 29 -0.78 1.79 16.47
N VAL A 30 0.02 1.50 15.47
CA VAL A 30 -0.04 2.17 14.18
C VAL A 30 -0.21 1.17 13.05
N ILE A 31 -1.00 1.57 12.06
CA ILE A 31 -1.14 0.89 10.78
C ILE A 31 -0.45 1.72 9.71
N TYR A 32 0.18 1.05 8.78
CA TYR A 32 0.86 1.66 7.64
C TYR A 32 0.08 1.36 6.37
N GLY A 33 0.11 2.27 5.41
CA GLY A 33 -0.53 2.08 4.13
C GLY A 33 0.31 2.62 2.97
N PHE A 34 0.32 1.87 1.87
CA PHE A 34 0.77 2.29 0.55
C PHE A 34 -0.44 2.31 -0.36
N PHE A 35 -0.74 3.46 -0.95
CA PHE A 35 -1.89 3.64 -1.83
C PHE A 35 -1.46 4.29 -3.14
N ALA A 36 -2.17 3.96 -4.22
CA ALA A 36 -1.86 4.45 -5.55
C ALA A 36 -3.12 4.66 -6.38
N ALA A 37 -3.09 5.65 -7.27
CA ALA A 37 -4.09 5.85 -8.31
C ALA A 37 -3.45 6.55 -9.51
N GLU A 38 -4.08 6.51 -10.67
CA GLU A 38 -3.80 7.46 -11.73
C GLU A 38 -4.29 8.86 -11.33
N ALA A 39 -3.77 9.92 -11.93
CA ALA A 39 -4.13 11.29 -11.58
C ALA A 39 -5.63 11.61 -11.75
N ASP A 40 -6.34 10.86 -12.59
CA ASP A 40 -7.80 10.92 -12.75
C ASP A 40 -8.58 10.12 -11.69
N GLY A 41 -7.89 9.44 -10.78
CA GLY A 41 -8.46 8.59 -9.73
C GLY A 41 -8.68 7.13 -10.13
N THR A 42 -8.27 6.72 -11.34
CA THR A 42 -8.36 5.31 -11.76
C THR A 42 -7.51 4.41 -10.87
N LYS A 43 -8.12 3.32 -10.40
CA LYS A 43 -7.49 2.38 -9.46
C LYS A 43 -6.48 1.46 -10.14
N PRO A 44 -5.48 0.95 -9.40
CA PRO A 44 -4.68 -0.18 -9.83
C PRO A 44 -5.54 -1.42 -10.13
N VAL A 45 -5.08 -2.26 -11.03
CA VAL A 45 -5.75 -3.53 -11.38
C VAL A 45 -5.32 -4.70 -10.49
N SER A 46 -4.15 -4.59 -9.88
CA SER A 46 -3.65 -5.60 -8.93
C SER A 46 -2.50 -5.02 -8.09
N PHE A 47 -2.06 -5.81 -7.11
CA PHE A 47 -1.03 -5.43 -6.15
C PHE A 47 -0.06 -6.59 -5.89
N CYS A 48 1.11 -6.28 -5.32
CA CYS A 48 2.03 -7.27 -4.77
C CYS A 48 2.40 -6.86 -3.34
N PRO A 49 1.80 -7.50 -2.32
CA PRO A 49 2.04 -7.17 -0.90
C PRO A 49 3.27 -7.84 -0.30
N ILE A 50 3.88 -8.81 -0.96
CA ILE A 50 4.96 -9.69 -0.44
C ILE A 50 6.26 -9.38 -1.17
N ALA A 51 7.34 -9.12 -0.41
CA ALA A 51 8.64 -8.77 -0.97
C ALA A 51 9.26 -9.91 -1.79
N GLU A 52 9.14 -11.16 -1.33
CA GLU A 52 9.63 -12.34 -2.03
C GLU A 52 8.91 -12.53 -3.38
N ASP A 53 7.61 -12.27 -3.42
CA ASP A 53 6.82 -12.33 -4.65
C ASP A 53 7.20 -11.21 -5.62
N PHE A 54 7.49 -10.01 -5.10
CA PHE A 54 7.95 -8.89 -5.91
C PHE A 54 9.30 -9.18 -6.58
N ILE A 55 10.25 -9.69 -5.80
CA ILE A 55 11.58 -10.08 -6.28
C ILE A 55 11.47 -11.26 -7.24
N GLY A 56 10.73 -12.30 -6.85
CA GLY A 56 10.59 -13.57 -7.57
C GLY A 56 11.82 -14.45 -7.51
N GLU A 57 11.67 -15.71 -7.88
CA GLU A 57 12.76 -16.68 -7.89
C GLU A 57 13.88 -16.25 -8.86
N GLY A 58 15.09 -16.17 -8.32
CA GLY A 58 16.28 -15.74 -9.05
C GLY A 58 16.32 -14.23 -9.38
N GLY A 59 15.41 -13.45 -8.82
CA GLY A 59 15.41 -11.99 -8.91
C GLY A 59 16.21 -11.33 -7.80
N ALA A 60 16.24 -9.98 -7.82
CA ALA A 60 16.75 -9.13 -6.78
C ALA A 60 16.00 -7.77 -6.83
N PHE A 61 16.17 -6.92 -5.83
CA PHE A 61 15.50 -5.61 -5.82
C PHE A 61 15.89 -4.68 -6.98
N ASP A 62 17.08 -4.83 -7.53
CA ASP A 62 17.55 -4.11 -8.72
C ASP A 62 17.09 -4.75 -10.05
N ASN A 63 16.57 -5.99 -9.99
CA ASN A 63 16.00 -6.72 -11.13
C ASN A 63 14.80 -7.56 -10.69
N PRO A 64 13.72 -6.95 -10.21
CA PRO A 64 12.56 -7.67 -9.71
C PRO A 64 11.73 -8.28 -10.84
N ARG A 65 11.09 -9.41 -10.56
CA ARG A 65 10.28 -10.15 -11.52
C ARG A 65 8.87 -9.57 -11.70
N PHE A 66 8.25 -9.12 -10.63
CA PHE A 66 6.87 -8.64 -10.67
C PHE A 66 6.63 -7.52 -11.71
N PRO A 67 7.47 -6.47 -11.84
CA PRO A 67 7.25 -5.42 -12.85
C PRO A 67 7.27 -5.95 -14.30
N VAL A 68 7.93 -7.09 -14.53
CA VAL A 68 8.03 -7.70 -15.88
C VAL A 68 6.87 -8.65 -16.15
N THR A 69 6.49 -9.47 -15.17
CA THR A 69 5.53 -10.55 -15.33
C THR A 69 4.12 -10.19 -14.89
N GLY A 70 3.97 -9.22 -13.97
CA GLY A 70 2.72 -8.90 -13.29
C GLY A 70 2.20 -10.02 -12.39
N THR A 71 3.06 -10.98 -12.03
CA THR A 71 2.67 -12.15 -11.22
C THR A 71 3.70 -12.44 -10.12
N PRO A 72 3.25 -12.97 -8.97
CA PRO A 72 1.86 -13.18 -8.57
C PRO A 72 1.11 -11.87 -8.31
N ALA A 73 -0.16 -11.81 -8.68
CA ALA A 73 -1.00 -10.62 -8.53
C ALA A 73 -2.04 -10.83 -7.42
N SER A 74 -2.14 -9.88 -6.51
CA SER A 74 -3.13 -9.88 -5.43
C SER A 74 -4.25 -8.88 -5.73
N LEU A 75 -5.48 -9.27 -5.45
CA LEU A 75 -6.68 -8.45 -5.64
C LEU A 75 -7.18 -7.90 -4.30
N PRO A 76 -8.01 -6.85 -4.29
CA PRO A 76 -8.69 -6.37 -3.08
C PRO A 76 -9.37 -7.52 -2.32
N GLY A 77 -9.20 -7.53 -0.98
CA GLY A 77 -9.63 -8.61 -0.10
C GLY A 77 -8.58 -9.69 0.15
N THR A 78 -7.46 -9.71 -0.60
CA THR A 78 -6.34 -10.63 -0.31
C THR A 78 -5.66 -10.25 1.01
N ARG A 79 -5.31 -11.26 1.80
CA ARG A 79 -4.49 -11.13 3.01
C ARG A 79 -3.18 -11.89 2.85
N ALA A 80 -2.11 -11.32 3.42
CA ALA A 80 -0.79 -11.92 3.44
C ALA A 80 -0.14 -11.67 4.81
N ASP A 81 -0.12 -12.68 5.66
CA ASP A 81 0.37 -12.57 7.03
C ASP A 81 1.71 -13.31 7.16
N GLY A 82 2.67 -12.71 7.85
CA GLY A 82 3.95 -13.34 8.19
C GLY A 82 5.09 -13.13 7.20
N PHE A 83 4.83 -12.49 6.08
CA PHE A 83 5.82 -12.19 5.05
C PHE A 83 6.46 -10.81 5.22
N GLU A 84 7.54 -10.54 4.51
CA GLU A 84 8.09 -9.19 4.42
C GLU A 84 7.17 -8.31 3.56
N ALA A 85 6.82 -7.13 4.09
CA ALA A 85 5.84 -6.25 3.47
C ALA A 85 6.44 -5.50 2.26
N MET A 86 5.68 -5.47 1.17
CA MET A 86 5.98 -4.72 -0.05
C MET A 86 4.77 -3.87 -0.46
N GLY A 87 5.03 -2.65 -0.93
CA GLY A 87 4.03 -1.78 -1.52
C GLY A 87 4.22 -1.67 -3.03
N ALA A 88 3.61 -2.56 -3.81
CA ALA A 88 3.63 -2.48 -5.26
C ALA A 88 2.22 -2.53 -5.84
N ALA A 89 1.95 -1.66 -6.82
CA ALA A 89 0.68 -1.55 -7.53
C ALA A 89 0.89 -1.72 -9.03
N GLN A 90 0.00 -2.45 -9.67
CA GLN A 90 -0.02 -2.64 -11.12
C GLN A 90 -1.23 -1.91 -11.70
N PHE A 91 -0.98 -1.08 -12.70
CA PHE A 91 -2.02 -0.40 -13.46
C PHE A 91 -2.32 -1.10 -14.78
N ALA A 92 -3.48 -0.80 -15.34
CA ALA A 92 -3.83 -1.26 -16.66
C ALA A 92 -2.81 -0.78 -17.70
N LYS A 93 -2.50 -1.67 -18.65
CA LYS A 93 -1.56 -1.32 -19.74
C LYS A 93 -2.12 -0.16 -20.56
N LYS A 94 -1.29 0.86 -20.77
CA LYS A 94 -1.59 2.00 -21.64
C LYS A 94 -0.66 2.03 -22.83
N THR A 95 -1.18 2.49 -23.96
CA THR A 95 -0.39 2.87 -25.13
C THR A 95 -0.42 4.39 -25.21
N LEU A 96 0.75 5.01 -25.17
CA LEU A 96 0.91 6.45 -25.27
C LEU A 96 1.35 6.82 -26.67
N ALA A 97 0.68 7.80 -27.29
CA ALA A 97 1.13 8.41 -28.53
C ALA A 97 2.32 9.35 -28.27
N PRO A 98 3.11 9.72 -29.29
CA PRO A 98 4.18 10.68 -29.13
C PRO A 98 3.71 12.00 -28.51
N GLY A 99 4.30 12.39 -27.38
CA GLY A 99 3.94 13.59 -26.61
C GLY A 99 2.84 13.40 -25.56
N GLU A 100 2.23 12.22 -25.47
CA GLU A 100 1.31 11.88 -24.36
C GLU A 100 2.07 11.45 -23.11
N SER A 101 1.49 11.70 -21.93
CA SER A 101 1.98 11.28 -20.62
C SER A 101 0.92 10.54 -19.84
N ALA A 102 1.34 9.69 -18.92
CA ALA A 102 0.49 9.11 -17.90
C ALA A 102 1.04 9.52 -16.52
N GLU A 103 0.16 9.94 -15.64
CA GLU A 103 0.52 10.42 -14.30
C GLU A 103 -0.07 9.50 -13.24
N TYR A 104 0.74 9.18 -12.24
CA TYR A 104 0.39 8.31 -11.13
C TYR A 104 0.69 9.01 -9.81
N ILE A 105 -0.20 8.87 -8.86
CA ILE A 105 -0.06 9.44 -7.52
C ILE A 105 0.11 8.29 -6.53
N PHE A 106 1.11 8.42 -5.67
CA PHE A 106 1.39 7.47 -4.60
C PHE A 106 1.26 8.19 -3.26
N ALA A 107 0.62 7.54 -2.29
CA ALA A 107 0.50 8.03 -0.93
C ALA A 107 1.00 6.96 0.05
N LEU A 108 1.92 7.37 0.92
CA LEU A 108 2.28 6.61 2.12
C LEU A 108 1.52 7.20 3.29
N ALA A 109 0.82 6.36 4.03
CA ALA A 109 0.01 6.78 5.15
C ALA A 109 0.40 6.02 6.42
N ILE A 110 0.33 6.71 7.55
CA ILE A 110 0.47 6.13 8.88
C ILE A 110 -0.70 6.67 9.69
N ASN A 111 -1.38 5.79 10.39
CA ASN A 111 -2.50 6.17 11.25
C ASN A 111 -2.47 5.39 12.55
N ASP A 112 -3.00 5.98 13.61
CA ASP A 112 -3.24 5.26 14.85
C ASP A 112 -4.35 4.24 14.63
N MET A 113 -4.19 3.05 15.20
CA MET A 113 -5.22 2.03 15.17
C MET A 113 -6.44 2.47 15.96
N LEU A 114 -7.62 2.15 15.46
CA LEU A 114 -8.90 2.37 16.13
C LEU A 114 -8.97 1.62 17.46
N LYS A 115 -8.36 0.43 17.51
CA LYS A 115 -8.17 -0.36 18.73
C LYS A 115 -6.73 -0.86 18.79
N PRO A 116 -5.89 -0.35 19.70
CA PRO A 116 -4.52 -0.81 19.83
C PRO A 116 -4.51 -2.30 20.19
N SER A 117 -4.02 -3.10 19.30
CA SER A 117 -3.60 -4.52 19.39
C SER A 117 -4.05 -5.32 20.60
N ASP A 118 -5.33 -5.57 20.75
CA ASP A 118 -5.82 -6.75 21.44
C ASP A 118 -6.07 -7.85 20.40
N ASN A 119 -6.24 -9.08 20.83
CA ASN A 119 -6.38 -10.25 19.95
C ASN A 119 -7.63 -10.20 19.03
N GLU A 120 -8.39 -9.14 19.08
CA GLU A 120 -9.63 -8.88 18.32
C GLU A 120 -9.53 -7.64 17.43
N ILE A 121 -8.41 -7.47 16.70
CA ILE A 121 -8.32 -6.38 15.75
C ILE A 121 -9.18 -6.69 14.53
N ASP A 122 -10.12 -5.82 14.28
CA ASP A 122 -10.83 -5.77 13.01
C ASP A 122 -9.91 -5.13 11.94
N ILE A 123 -9.08 -5.97 11.32
CA ILE A 123 -8.11 -5.53 10.30
C ILE A 123 -8.82 -4.90 9.10
N GLU A 124 -10.02 -5.32 8.78
CA GLU A 124 -10.78 -4.74 7.67
C GLU A 124 -11.20 -3.31 8.00
N ALA A 125 -11.69 -3.06 9.22
CA ALA A 125 -12.04 -1.71 9.67
C ALA A 125 -10.81 -0.80 9.75
N GLU A 126 -9.66 -1.30 10.25
CA GLU A 126 -8.40 -0.57 10.30
C GLU A 126 -7.90 -0.22 8.89
N SER A 127 -7.91 -1.18 7.97
CA SER A 127 -7.51 -0.99 6.59
C SER A 127 -8.43 -0.01 5.85
N ALA A 128 -9.72 -0.07 6.09
CA ALA A 128 -10.68 0.87 5.52
C ALA A 128 -10.47 2.29 6.07
N SER A 129 -10.18 2.43 7.35
CA SER A 129 -9.94 3.72 8.00
C SER A 129 -8.74 4.45 7.37
N ILE A 130 -7.59 3.80 7.28
CA ILE A 130 -6.40 4.41 6.70
C ILE A 130 -6.55 4.65 5.18
N GLN A 131 -7.22 3.75 4.45
CA GLN A 131 -7.53 3.96 3.04
C GLN A 131 -8.38 5.23 2.84
N ASN A 132 -9.46 5.38 3.62
CA ASN A 132 -10.34 6.54 3.52
C ASN A 132 -9.62 7.86 3.81
N MET A 133 -8.62 7.83 4.69
CA MET A 133 -7.75 8.99 4.94
C MET A 133 -6.89 9.32 3.73
N ALA A 134 -6.32 8.31 3.07
CA ALA A 134 -5.34 8.49 1.99
C ALA A 134 -5.98 8.79 0.62
N VAL A 135 -7.12 8.17 0.31
CA VAL A 135 -7.77 8.23 -1.02
C VAL A 135 -8.10 9.65 -1.46
N LYS A 136 -8.40 10.56 -0.53
CA LYS A 136 -8.67 11.97 -0.86
C LYS A 136 -7.47 12.67 -1.52
N TYR A 137 -6.24 12.18 -1.30
CA TYR A 137 -5.01 12.73 -1.86
C TYR A 137 -4.58 12.04 -3.18
N LEU A 138 -5.27 11.01 -3.60
CA LEU A 138 -4.96 10.24 -4.81
C LEU A 138 -5.63 10.82 -6.07
N LYS A 139 -5.93 12.13 -6.09
CA LYS A 139 -6.44 12.86 -7.25
C LYS A 139 -5.52 14.01 -7.57
N GLY A 140 -5.22 14.21 -8.86
CA GLY A 140 -4.24 15.19 -9.31
C GLY A 140 -4.54 16.62 -8.86
N ASP A 141 -5.80 17.04 -8.92
CA ASP A 141 -6.24 18.35 -8.48
C ASP A 141 -6.04 18.59 -6.96
N VAL A 142 -6.30 17.57 -6.14
CA VAL A 142 -6.07 17.64 -4.70
C VAL A 142 -4.58 17.65 -4.40
N PHE A 143 -3.80 16.82 -5.07
CA PHE A 143 -2.34 16.76 -4.91
C PHE A 143 -1.70 18.12 -5.22
N GLU A 144 -2.03 18.73 -6.34
CA GLU A 144 -1.52 20.04 -6.73
C GLU A 144 -1.93 21.15 -5.74
N SER A 145 -3.16 21.10 -5.24
CA SER A 145 -3.64 22.04 -4.21
C SER A 145 -2.85 21.93 -2.92
N GLU A 146 -2.60 20.72 -2.43
CA GLU A 146 -1.81 20.50 -1.21
C GLU A 146 -0.33 20.86 -1.43
N LEU A 147 0.23 20.58 -2.60
CA LEU A 147 1.59 20.98 -2.95
C LEU A 147 1.74 22.50 -2.99
N ALA A 148 0.76 23.22 -3.51
CA ALA A 148 0.78 24.69 -3.54
C ALA A 148 0.78 25.28 -2.11
N LYS A 149 -0.05 24.76 -1.21
CA LYS A 149 -0.08 25.18 0.20
C LYS A 149 1.26 25.01 0.90
N ASN A 150 1.98 23.92 0.61
CA ASN A 150 3.28 23.64 1.22
C ASN A 150 4.43 24.50 0.63
N LYS A 151 4.24 25.12 -0.54
CA LYS A 151 5.24 26.06 -1.11
C LYS A 151 5.16 27.47 -0.53
N GLU A 152 4.09 27.79 0.20
CA GLU A 152 3.91 29.10 0.85
C GLU A 152 4.55 29.17 2.27
N TYR A 153 5.17 28.09 2.74
CA TYR A 153 5.95 27.99 3.97
C TYR A 153 7.45 27.92 3.66
#